data_89b745fe7e355dead4bde3f3b2937fb6
#
_entry.id   89b745fe7e355dead4bde3f3b2937fb6
#
_cell.length_a   1.000
_cell.length_b   1.000
_cell.length_c   1.000
_cell.angle_alpha   90.00
_cell.angle_beta   90.00
_cell.angle_gamma   90.00
#
_symmetry.space_group_name_H-M   'P 1'
#
loop_
_entity.id
_entity.type
_entity.pdbx_description
1 polymer ?
#
loop_
_entity_poly.entity_id
_entity_poly.type
_entity_poly.pdbx_seq_one_letter_code
_entity_poly.pdbx_strand_id
1 'polypeptide(L)'
;MSDRDSRLRAIESAVGIIPNFPVKGILFRDFFGVFMNPVLTQYLLDELYYMATSEAACKCKKIDVVVGLESRGFLLGPALALRLNCSFVPIRKAGKLPGPCYSHRYTLEYGTDTVEMQKNVINSGDNVLLLDDVLATGGSLEACVNLVNLSGAKVLFSLLYMELKNLPGRKKLEDLGVPVYSLFQV
;
A
#
# COMPACT_ATOMS: atom_id res chain seq x y z
N MET A 1 24.22 4.44 16.53
CA MET A 1 23.30 4.12 15.45
C MET A 1 22.39 3.01 15.92
N SER A 2 21.06 3.17 15.89
CA SER A 2 20.18 2.12 16.38
C SER A 2 20.20 0.90 15.45
N ASP A 3 19.88 -0.28 15.97
CA ASP A 3 19.70 -1.50 15.16
C ASP A 3 18.65 -1.28 14.03
N ARG A 4 17.60 -0.51 14.33
CA ARG A 4 16.58 -0.13 13.37
C ARG A 4 17.13 0.70 12.20
N ASP A 5 17.97 1.69 12.47
CA ASP A 5 18.57 2.53 11.42
C ASP A 5 19.45 1.70 10.48
N SER A 6 20.13 0.69 11.02
CA SER A 6 20.97 -0.22 10.23
C SER A 6 20.10 -1.09 9.31
N ARG A 7 18.98 -1.62 9.80
CA ARG A 7 18.01 -2.39 9.01
C ARG A 7 17.38 -1.54 7.91
N LEU A 8 16.94 -0.34 8.21
CA LEU A 8 16.35 0.58 7.22
C LEU A 8 17.32 0.89 6.09
N ARG A 9 18.60 1.20 6.41
CA ARG A 9 19.62 1.42 5.38
C ARG A 9 19.88 0.17 4.53
N ALA A 10 19.90 -1.00 5.13
CA ALA A 10 20.08 -2.24 4.40
C ALA A 10 18.95 -2.48 3.40
N ILE A 11 17.69 -2.22 3.79
CA ILE A 11 16.53 -2.28 2.89
C ILE A 11 16.69 -1.25 1.77
N GLU A 12 16.96 0.01 2.11
CA GLU A 12 17.08 1.11 1.14
C GLU A 12 18.19 0.84 0.10
N SER A 13 19.34 0.32 0.54
CA SER A 13 20.45 -0.03 -0.34
C SER A 13 20.16 -1.15 -1.32
N ALA A 14 19.16 -2.00 -1.03
CA ALA A 14 18.73 -3.08 -1.91
C ALA A 14 17.65 -2.65 -2.92
N VAL A 15 17.11 -1.42 -2.79
CA VAL A 15 16.16 -0.88 -3.76
C VAL A 15 16.90 -0.46 -5.02
N GLY A 16 16.60 -1.10 -6.14
CA GLY A 16 17.16 -0.78 -7.44
C GLY A 16 16.70 0.60 -7.94
N ILE A 17 17.58 1.30 -8.68
CA ILE A 17 17.23 2.53 -9.37
C ILE A 17 17.41 2.30 -10.88
N ILE A 18 16.28 2.28 -11.61
CA ILE A 18 16.25 2.01 -13.04
C ILE A 18 15.87 3.31 -13.76
N PRO A 19 16.79 3.94 -14.48
CA PRO A 19 16.49 5.17 -15.20
C PRO A 19 15.65 4.90 -16.45
N ASN A 20 14.79 5.86 -16.79
CA ASN A 20 13.97 5.83 -18.00
C ASN A 20 12.98 4.67 -18.08
N PHE A 21 12.41 4.22 -16.96
CA PHE A 21 11.40 3.18 -16.90
C PHE A 21 10.16 3.67 -16.14
N PRO A 22 8.91 3.38 -16.61
CA PRO A 22 8.55 2.74 -17.87
C PRO A 22 8.72 3.67 -19.08
N VAL A 23 8.94 4.97 -18.85
CA VAL A 23 9.12 5.98 -19.91
C VAL A 23 10.34 6.86 -19.59
N LYS A 24 10.88 7.51 -20.65
CA LYS A 24 12.04 8.41 -20.54
C LYS A 24 11.80 9.51 -19.49
N GLY A 25 12.79 9.73 -18.63
CA GLY A 25 12.75 10.74 -17.55
C GLY A 25 12.30 10.21 -16.19
N ILE A 26 11.73 9.01 -16.11
CA ILE A 26 11.34 8.39 -14.84
C ILE A 26 12.52 7.62 -14.23
N LEU A 27 12.77 7.82 -12.94
CA LEU A 27 13.67 7.01 -12.12
C LEU A 27 12.82 5.99 -11.33
N PHE A 28 12.70 4.80 -11.88
CA PHE A 28 11.91 3.74 -11.24
C PHE A 28 12.64 3.17 -10.03
N ARG A 29 11.91 2.98 -8.93
CA ARG A 29 12.39 2.35 -7.71
C ARG A 29 11.95 0.89 -7.67
N ASP A 30 12.91 -0.01 -7.82
CA ASP A 30 12.65 -1.44 -7.88
C ASP A 30 12.89 -2.10 -6.52
N PHE A 31 11.82 -2.52 -5.88
CA PHE A 31 11.85 -3.23 -4.60
C PHE A 31 12.14 -4.74 -4.73
N PHE A 32 12.19 -5.29 -5.94
CA PHE A 32 12.45 -6.72 -6.09
C PHE A 32 13.81 -7.14 -5.55
N GLY A 33 14.81 -6.24 -5.54
CA GLY A 33 16.09 -6.47 -4.89
C GLY A 33 15.98 -6.79 -3.39
N VAL A 34 15.02 -6.19 -2.69
CA VAL A 34 14.73 -6.49 -1.28
C VAL A 34 14.19 -7.92 -1.13
N PHE A 35 13.28 -8.33 -2.01
CA PHE A 35 12.65 -9.67 -1.97
C PHE A 35 13.58 -10.80 -2.39
N MET A 36 14.69 -10.52 -3.08
CA MET A 36 15.72 -11.51 -3.38
C MET A 36 16.53 -11.92 -2.14
N ASN A 37 16.44 -11.16 -1.05
CA ASN A 37 17.13 -11.45 0.22
C ASN A 37 16.09 -11.68 1.34
N PRO A 38 15.95 -12.91 1.85
CA PRO A 38 14.95 -13.24 2.87
C PRO A 38 15.13 -12.45 4.17
N VAL A 39 16.36 -12.08 4.52
CA VAL A 39 16.63 -11.26 5.72
C VAL A 39 16.11 -9.84 5.52
N LEU A 40 16.33 -9.23 4.35
CA LEU A 40 15.81 -7.89 4.04
C LEU A 40 14.28 -7.89 3.90
N THR A 41 13.71 -8.95 3.33
CA THR A 41 12.26 -9.14 3.28
C THR A 41 11.66 -9.21 4.69
N GLN A 42 12.31 -9.93 5.60
CA GLN A 42 11.90 -10.00 7.00
C GLN A 42 12.01 -8.62 7.68
N TYR A 43 13.10 -7.90 7.47
CA TYR A 43 13.25 -6.53 8.00
C TYR A 43 12.17 -5.60 7.49
N LEU A 44 11.85 -5.64 6.19
CA LEU A 44 10.78 -4.84 5.60
C LEU A 44 9.43 -5.17 6.24
N LEU A 45 9.12 -6.46 6.42
CA LEU A 45 7.89 -6.89 7.09
C LEU A 45 7.84 -6.45 8.55
N ASP A 46 8.96 -6.51 9.27
CA ASP A 46 9.05 -6.06 10.67
C ASP A 46 8.78 -4.56 10.80
N GLU A 47 9.34 -3.76 9.91
CA GLU A 47 9.14 -2.31 9.91
C GLU A 47 7.70 -1.93 9.54
N LEU A 48 7.10 -2.60 8.56
CA LEU A 48 5.68 -2.41 8.23
C LEU A 48 4.77 -2.78 9.39
N TYR A 49 5.04 -3.89 10.07
CA TYR A 49 4.31 -4.32 11.26
C TYR A 49 4.44 -3.29 12.40
N TYR A 50 5.67 -2.81 12.67
CA TYR A 50 5.93 -1.79 13.67
C TYR A 50 5.14 -0.51 13.37
N MET A 51 5.16 -0.03 12.13
CA MET A 51 4.42 1.16 11.72
C MET A 51 2.90 0.95 11.84
N ALA A 52 2.40 -0.21 11.42
CA ALA A 52 0.97 -0.51 11.49
C ALA A 52 0.44 -0.57 12.93
N THR A 53 1.26 -1.02 13.87
CA THR A 53 0.87 -1.18 15.29
C THR A 53 1.19 0.04 16.16
N SER A 54 1.91 1.03 15.64
CA SER A 54 2.24 2.24 16.39
C SER A 54 0.98 3.04 16.75
N GLU A 55 1.00 3.69 17.92
CA GLU A 55 -0.13 4.54 18.37
C GLU A 55 -0.42 5.68 17.38
N ALA A 56 0.61 6.21 16.72
CA ALA A 56 0.47 7.24 15.71
C ALA A 56 -0.33 6.77 14.50
N ALA A 57 -0.15 5.51 14.08
CA ALA A 57 -0.82 4.94 12.93
C ALA A 57 -2.25 4.48 13.24
N CYS A 58 -2.44 3.67 14.26
CA CYS A 58 -3.74 3.04 14.53
C CYS A 58 -4.60 3.75 15.58
N LYS A 59 -4.04 4.72 16.33
CA LYS A 59 -4.76 5.45 17.41
C LYS A 59 -5.55 4.50 18.32
N CYS A 60 -4.95 3.40 18.73
CA CYS A 60 -5.55 2.34 19.54
C CYS A 60 -6.74 1.62 18.88
N LYS A 61 -6.92 1.71 17.56
CA LYS A 61 -7.94 0.95 16.83
C LYS A 61 -7.37 -0.36 16.32
N LYS A 62 -8.18 -1.41 16.39
CA LYS A 62 -7.86 -2.69 15.75
C LYS A 62 -7.91 -2.54 14.24
N ILE A 63 -6.95 -3.12 13.53
CA ILE A 63 -7.00 -3.32 12.08
C ILE A 63 -7.75 -4.65 11.85
N ASP A 64 -8.85 -4.61 11.10
CA ASP A 64 -9.67 -5.78 10.80
C ASP A 64 -9.29 -6.39 9.46
N VAL A 65 -8.83 -5.57 8.51
CA VAL A 65 -8.47 -5.99 7.15
C VAL A 65 -7.25 -5.24 6.65
N VAL A 66 -6.31 -5.97 6.06
CA VAL A 66 -5.27 -5.40 5.18
C VAL A 66 -5.76 -5.52 3.75
N VAL A 67 -5.86 -4.41 3.05
CA VAL A 67 -6.16 -4.36 1.61
C VAL A 67 -4.89 -4.09 0.85
N GLY A 68 -4.50 -5.01 -0.04
CA GLY A 68 -3.32 -4.85 -0.89
C GLY A 68 -3.70 -4.57 -2.34
N LEU A 69 -2.94 -3.67 -3.00
CA LEU A 69 -3.13 -3.36 -4.41
C LEU A 69 -2.31 -4.27 -5.30
N GLU A 70 -2.90 -4.67 -6.42
CA GLU A 70 -2.17 -5.42 -7.47
C GLU A 70 -1.07 -4.55 -8.09
N SER A 71 0.17 -5.03 -8.14
CA SER A 71 0.59 -6.36 -7.75
C SER A 71 1.51 -6.34 -6.50
N ARG A 72 2.21 -5.25 -6.24
CA ARG A 72 3.28 -5.20 -5.23
C ARG A 72 2.76 -5.10 -3.80
N GLY A 73 1.54 -4.58 -3.59
CA GLY A 73 0.84 -4.68 -2.31
C GLY A 73 0.51 -6.12 -1.90
N PHE A 74 0.51 -7.07 -2.86
CA PHE A 74 0.28 -8.49 -2.55
C PHE A 74 1.52 -9.20 -2.00
N LEU A 75 2.72 -8.68 -2.23
CA LEU A 75 3.96 -9.37 -1.86
C LEU A 75 4.10 -9.52 -0.34
N LEU A 76 3.72 -8.49 0.42
CA LEU A 76 3.75 -8.54 1.88
C LEU A 76 2.36 -8.42 2.53
N GLY A 77 1.33 -8.13 1.76
CA GLY A 77 -0.03 -7.96 2.28
C GLY A 77 -0.52 -9.15 3.12
N PRO A 78 -0.52 -10.38 2.58
CA PRO A 78 -0.92 -11.57 3.33
C PRO A 78 -0.04 -11.83 4.56
N ALA A 79 1.28 -11.63 4.45
CA ALA A 79 2.21 -11.83 5.56
C ALA A 79 1.98 -10.80 6.68
N LEU A 80 1.73 -9.54 6.32
CA LEU A 80 1.39 -8.49 7.29
C LEU A 80 0.04 -8.77 7.96
N ALA A 81 -0.97 -9.19 7.20
CA ALA A 81 -2.29 -9.54 7.73
C ALA A 81 -2.22 -10.68 8.74
N LEU A 82 -1.45 -11.74 8.44
CA LEU A 82 -1.20 -12.85 9.38
C LEU A 82 -0.55 -12.35 10.68
N ARG A 83 0.43 -11.47 10.62
CA ARG A 83 1.09 -10.91 11.81
C ARG A 83 0.17 -10.00 12.61
N LEU A 84 -0.73 -9.27 11.95
CA LEU A 84 -1.76 -8.42 12.59
C LEU A 84 -2.97 -9.22 13.08
N ASN A 85 -3.03 -10.52 12.79
CA ASN A 85 -4.17 -11.39 13.08
C ASN A 85 -5.48 -10.83 12.52
N CYS A 86 -5.45 -10.45 11.22
CA CYS A 86 -6.60 -9.91 10.50
C CYS A 86 -6.71 -10.48 9.08
N SER A 87 -7.78 -10.13 8.37
CA SER A 87 -8.03 -10.60 7.00
C SER A 87 -7.15 -9.87 5.98
N PHE A 88 -6.91 -10.53 4.83
CA PHE A 88 -6.32 -9.89 3.64
C PHE A 88 -7.32 -9.86 2.50
N VAL A 89 -7.50 -8.72 1.85
CA VAL A 89 -8.38 -8.54 0.67
C VAL A 89 -7.58 -7.90 -0.46
N PRO A 90 -7.56 -8.53 -1.66
CA PRO A 90 -6.91 -7.96 -2.83
C PRO A 90 -7.81 -6.95 -3.54
N ILE A 91 -7.24 -5.83 -3.97
CA ILE A 91 -7.80 -4.96 -5.01
C ILE A 91 -7.01 -5.18 -6.29
N ARG A 92 -7.70 -5.44 -7.39
CA ARG A 92 -7.10 -5.81 -8.68
C ARG A 92 -7.65 -4.98 -9.83
N LYS A 93 -6.94 -4.98 -10.95
CA LYS A 93 -7.45 -4.43 -12.21
C LYS A 93 -8.70 -5.17 -12.67
N ALA A 94 -9.59 -4.47 -13.36
CA ALA A 94 -10.88 -5.00 -13.82
C ALA A 94 -10.76 -6.35 -14.54
N GLY A 95 -11.69 -7.24 -14.26
CA GLY A 95 -11.76 -8.59 -14.85
C GLY A 95 -10.75 -9.60 -14.28
N LYS A 96 -10.06 -9.28 -13.17
CA LYS A 96 -9.09 -10.17 -12.53
C LYS A 96 -9.63 -10.88 -11.28
N LEU A 97 -10.82 -10.50 -10.80
CA LEU A 97 -11.47 -11.10 -9.64
C LEU A 97 -12.71 -11.87 -10.06
N PRO A 98 -12.97 -13.06 -9.46
CA PRO A 98 -14.19 -13.82 -9.74
C PRO A 98 -15.38 -13.26 -8.96
N GLY A 99 -16.58 -13.51 -9.49
CA GLY A 99 -17.84 -13.16 -8.83
C GLY A 99 -18.19 -11.68 -8.86
N PRO A 100 -19.19 -11.25 -8.08
CA PRO A 100 -19.63 -9.87 -8.04
C PRO A 100 -18.58 -8.97 -7.40
N CYS A 101 -18.24 -7.85 -8.07
CA CYS A 101 -17.27 -6.88 -7.59
C CYS A 101 -17.87 -5.48 -7.47
N TYR A 102 -17.31 -4.68 -6.56
CA TYR A 102 -17.33 -3.23 -6.67
C TYR A 102 -16.27 -2.82 -7.66
N SER A 103 -16.56 -1.84 -8.52
CA SER A 103 -15.61 -1.31 -9.51
C SER A 103 -15.49 0.20 -9.36
N HIS A 104 -14.28 0.71 -9.50
CA HIS A 104 -14.02 2.16 -9.51
C HIS A 104 -13.04 2.52 -10.63
N ARG A 105 -13.49 3.43 -11.50
CA ARG A 105 -12.67 3.97 -12.59
C ARG A 105 -11.92 5.20 -12.12
N TYR A 106 -10.64 5.30 -12.42
CA TYR A 106 -9.80 6.43 -12.05
C TYR A 106 -8.92 6.88 -13.22
N THR A 107 -8.46 8.13 -13.15
CA THR A 107 -7.61 8.74 -14.17
C THR A 107 -6.15 8.56 -13.80
N LEU A 108 -5.36 8.09 -14.75
CA LEU A 108 -3.90 8.08 -14.71
C LEU A 108 -3.36 9.32 -15.44
N GLU A 109 -2.05 9.57 -15.35
CA GLU A 109 -1.38 10.60 -16.15
C GLU A 109 -1.62 10.39 -17.65
N TYR A 110 -1.72 9.15 -18.09
CA TYR A 110 -1.96 8.76 -19.47
C TYR A 110 -3.10 7.74 -19.54
N GLY A 111 -4.35 8.23 -19.57
CA GLY A 111 -5.53 7.39 -19.74
C GLY A 111 -6.36 7.17 -18.47
N THR A 112 -7.18 6.15 -18.50
CA THR A 112 -8.02 5.72 -17.35
C THR A 112 -7.82 4.23 -17.10
N ASP A 113 -7.88 3.84 -15.84
CA ASP A 113 -7.85 2.43 -15.44
C ASP A 113 -9.03 2.15 -14.50
N THR A 114 -9.34 0.89 -14.25
CA THR A 114 -10.41 0.46 -13.37
C THR A 114 -9.88 -0.59 -12.41
N VAL A 115 -10.14 -0.41 -11.13
CA VAL A 115 -9.84 -1.38 -10.08
C VAL A 115 -11.12 -1.96 -9.50
N GLU A 116 -11.02 -3.18 -9.03
CA GLU A 116 -12.13 -3.96 -8.50
C GLU A 116 -11.79 -4.59 -7.16
N MET A 117 -12.82 -4.72 -6.33
CA MET A 117 -12.82 -5.45 -5.07
C MET A 117 -14.06 -6.32 -5.01
N GLN A 118 -13.92 -7.58 -4.63
CA GLN A 118 -15.06 -8.49 -4.47
C GLN A 118 -16.06 -7.93 -3.45
N LYS A 119 -17.35 -8.15 -3.70
CA LYS A 119 -18.40 -7.81 -2.73
C LYS A 119 -18.39 -8.80 -1.55
N ASN A 120 -18.84 -8.32 -0.39
CA ASN A 120 -19.02 -9.13 0.84
C ASN A 120 -17.71 -9.75 1.41
N VAL A 121 -16.54 -9.20 1.07
CA VAL A 121 -15.26 -9.62 1.64
C VAL A 121 -14.76 -8.71 2.76
N ILE A 122 -15.34 -7.52 2.87
CA ILE A 122 -15.13 -6.54 3.96
C ILE A 122 -16.50 -6.21 4.53
N ASN A 123 -16.62 -6.21 5.86
CA ASN A 123 -17.87 -5.89 6.53
C ASN A 123 -18.02 -4.38 6.74
N SER A 124 -19.26 -3.91 6.79
CA SER A 124 -19.54 -2.54 7.17
C SER A 124 -19.02 -2.27 8.60
N GLY A 125 -18.28 -1.17 8.74
CA GLY A 125 -17.65 -0.77 10.01
C GLY A 125 -16.25 -1.33 10.24
N ASP A 126 -15.74 -2.25 9.39
CA ASP A 126 -14.35 -2.74 9.50
C ASP A 126 -13.35 -1.60 9.33
N ASN A 127 -12.26 -1.69 10.09
CA ASN A 127 -11.12 -0.78 10.00
C ASN A 127 -10.07 -1.36 9.03
N VAL A 128 -9.82 -0.66 7.94
CA VAL A 128 -8.97 -1.12 6.84
C VAL A 128 -7.63 -0.41 6.84
N LEU A 129 -6.55 -1.17 6.67
CA LEU A 129 -5.23 -0.70 6.30
C LEU A 129 -5.02 -0.91 4.80
N LEU A 130 -4.75 0.15 4.05
CA LEU A 130 -4.32 0.03 2.64
C LEU A 130 -2.81 -0.16 2.57
N LEU A 131 -2.37 -1.15 1.78
CA LEU A 131 -0.95 -1.45 1.58
C LEU A 131 -0.60 -1.43 0.09
N ASP A 132 0.42 -0.65 -0.25
CA ASP A 132 1.05 -0.66 -1.56
C ASP A 132 2.55 -0.40 -1.44
N ASP A 133 3.29 -0.47 -2.55
CA ASP A 133 4.73 -0.23 -2.54
C ASP A 133 5.09 1.26 -2.68
N VAL A 134 4.50 1.97 -3.64
CA VAL A 134 4.88 3.36 -3.96
C VAL A 134 3.67 4.29 -4.04
N LEU A 135 3.75 5.41 -3.34
CA LEU A 135 2.85 6.54 -3.53
C LEU A 135 3.48 7.56 -4.49
N ALA A 136 2.88 7.71 -5.65
CA ALA A 136 3.20 8.74 -6.63
C ALA A 136 2.10 9.81 -6.68
N THR A 137 1.25 9.79 -7.70
CA THR A 137 0.13 10.74 -7.84
C THR A 137 -1.08 10.43 -6.95
N GLY A 138 -1.15 9.24 -6.37
CA GLY A 138 -2.19 8.80 -5.45
C GLY A 138 -3.50 8.32 -6.09
N GLY A 139 -3.60 8.31 -7.43
CA GLY A 139 -4.85 7.95 -8.11
C GLY A 139 -5.31 6.51 -7.82
N SER A 140 -4.41 5.54 -7.82
CA SER A 140 -4.74 4.14 -7.52
C SER A 140 -5.23 3.97 -6.07
N LEU A 141 -4.53 4.60 -5.11
CA LEU A 141 -4.92 4.52 -3.70
C LEU A 141 -6.23 5.26 -3.42
N GLU A 142 -6.46 6.42 -4.06
CA GLU A 142 -7.76 7.11 -4.03
C GLU A 142 -8.90 6.20 -4.51
N ALA A 143 -8.69 5.49 -5.62
CA ALA A 143 -9.66 4.53 -6.14
C ALA A 143 -9.94 3.40 -5.13
N CYS A 144 -8.91 2.94 -4.42
CA CYS A 144 -9.05 1.92 -3.37
C CYS A 144 -9.81 2.44 -2.14
N VAL A 145 -9.57 3.69 -1.72
CA VAL A 145 -10.36 4.34 -0.65
C VAL A 145 -11.85 4.34 -1.03
N ASN A 146 -12.15 4.72 -2.27
CA ASN A 146 -13.54 4.74 -2.75
C ASN A 146 -14.17 3.34 -2.76
N LEU A 147 -13.42 2.29 -3.18
CA LEU A 147 -13.92 0.90 -3.15
C LEU A 147 -14.19 0.42 -1.72
N VAL A 148 -13.30 0.70 -0.77
CA VAL A 148 -13.50 0.36 0.64
C VAL A 148 -14.73 1.08 1.20
N ASN A 149 -14.91 2.36 0.90
CA ASN A 149 -16.09 3.12 1.33
C ASN A 149 -17.40 2.54 0.79
N LEU A 150 -17.42 1.97 -0.43
CA LEU A 150 -18.60 1.29 -0.99
C LEU A 150 -19.01 0.05 -0.18
N SER A 151 -18.11 -0.59 0.55
CA SER A 151 -18.45 -1.69 1.46
C SER A 151 -18.99 -1.23 2.82
N GLY A 152 -18.98 0.07 3.10
CA GLY A 152 -19.33 0.63 4.41
C GLY A 152 -18.22 0.53 5.45
N ALA A 153 -17.03 0.09 5.06
CA ALA A 153 -15.84 0.05 5.91
C ALA A 153 -15.10 1.40 5.89
N LYS A 154 -14.10 1.53 6.76
CA LYS A 154 -13.32 2.76 6.89
C LYS A 154 -11.83 2.49 6.72
N VAL A 155 -11.19 3.25 5.82
CA VAL A 155 -9.73 3.26 5.73
C VAL A 155 -9.18 4.04 6.93
N LEU A 156 -8.38 3.37 7.78
CA LEU A 156 -7.69 4.01 8.91
C LEU A 156 -6.50 4.82 8.43
N PHE A 157 -5.70 4.25 7.54
CA PHE A 157 -4.50 4.85 6.94
C PHE A 157 -4.00 4.01 5.77
N SER A 158 -3.10 4.62 4.98
CA SER A 158 -2.31 3.94 3.96
C SER A 158 -0.88 3.72 4.46
N LEU A 159 -0.35 2.52 4.25
CA LEU A 159 1.01 2.12 4.59
C LEU A 159 1.77 1.77 3.31
N LEU A 160 2.94 2.35 3.13
CA LEU A 160 3.68 2.32 1.88
C LEU A 160 5.15 2.02 2.13
N TYR A 161 5.81 1.34 1.19
CA TYR A 161 7.25 1.17 1.25
C TYR A 161 7.94 2.50 0.97
N MET A 162 7.45 3.24 -0.03
CA MET A 162 8.05 4.49 -0.47
C MET A 162 7.01 5.55 -0.89
N GLU A 163 7.38 6.81 -0.70
CA GLU A 163 6.64 7.97 -1.17
C GLU A 163 7.53 8.88 -2.01
N LEU A 164 7.00 9.32 -3.15
CA LEU A 164 7.63 10.33 -4.00
C LEU A 164 7.16 11.73 -3.58
N LYS A 165 7.97 12.44 -2.79
CA LYS A 165 7.59 13.73 -2.14
C LYS A 165 7.16 14.83 -3.10
N ASN A 166 7.74 14.83 -4.30
CA ASN A 166 7.48 15.86 -5.29
C ASN A 166 6.13 15.68 -6.01
N LEU A 167 5.36 14.64 -5.66
CA LEU A 167 4.07 14.33 -6.27
C LEU A 167 2.92 14.51 -5.27
N PRO A 168 1.70 14.78 -5.74
CA PRO A 168 0.59 15.20 -4.88
C PRO A 168 -0.11 14.06 -4.11
N GLY A 169 0.40 12.82 -4.19
CA GLY A 169 -0.31 11.65 -3.68
C GLY A 169 -0.67 11.72 -2.20
N ARG A 170 0.27 12.18 -1.34
CA ARG A 170 0.00 12.36 0.10
C ARG A 170 -1.18 13.30 0.33
N LYS A 171 -1.10 14.50 -0.26
CA LYS A 171 -2.15 15.52 -0.11
C LYS A 171 -3.50 14.97 -0.58
N LYS A 172 -3.54 14.26 -1.70
CA LYS A 172 -4.77 13.66 -2.24
C LYS A 172 -5.42 12.69 -1.26
N LEU A 173 -4.66 11.84 -0.57
CA LEU A 173 -5.19 10.89 0.41
C LEU A 173 -5.58 11.60 1.73
N GLU A 174 -4.79 12.55 2.19
CA GLU A 174 -5.09 13.33 3.37
C GLU A 174 -6.35 14.20 3.20
N ASP A 175 -6.59 14.75 2.01
CA ASP A 175 -7.83 15.45 1.67
C ASP A 175 -9.08 14.53 1.74
N LEU A 176 -8.90 13.21 1.58
CA LEU A 176 -9.93 12.18 1.81
C LEU A 176 -10.03 11.72 3.27
N GLY A 177 -9.23 12.32 4.17
CA GLY A 177 -9.17 11.95 5.58
C GLY A 177 -8.40 10.66 5.86
N VAL A 178 -7.54 10.21 4.92
CA VAL A 178 -6.71 9.01 5.03
C VAL A 178 -5.26 9.40 5.30
N PRO A 179 -4.76 9.23 6.52
CA PRO A 179 -3.34 9.44 6.84
C PRO A 179 -2.43 8.53 6.01
N VAL A 180 -1.25 9.04 5.65
CA VAL A 180 -0.25 8.31 4.87
C VAL A 180 1.00 8.07 5.70
N TYR A 181 1.43 6.82 5.79
CA TYR A 181 2.68 6.41 6.41
C TYR A 181 3.54 5.70 5.37
N SER A 182 4.77 6.15 5.22
CA SER A 182 5.74 5.59 4.28
C SER A 182 7.06 5.28 4.99
N LEU A 183 7.67 4.15 4.62
CA LEU A 183 8.95 3.74 5.21
C LEU A 183 10.08 4.65 4.71
N PHE A 184 10.06 4.96 3.41
CA PHE A 184 11.02 5.86 2.78
C PHE A 184 10.30 7.01 2.07
N GLN A 185 10.97 8.17 2.02
CA GLN A 185 10.50 9.35 1.31
C GLN A 185 11.63 9.88 0.41
N VAL A 186 11.42 9.94 -0.88
CA VAL A 186 12.41 10.38 -1.87
C VAL A 186 11.90 11.53 -2.74
#